data_2ea7e886d4ddd59a06489d8d3bd8b444
#
_entry.id   2ea7e886d4ddd59a06489d8d3bd8b444
#
_cell.length_a   1.000
_cell.length_b   1.000
_cell.length_c   1.000
_cell.angle_alpha   90.00
_cell.angle_beta   90.00
_cell.angle_gamma   90.00
#
_symmetry.space_group_name_H-M   'P 1'
#
loop_
_entity.id
_entity.type
_entity.pdbx_description
1 polymer ?
#
loop_
_entity_poly.entity_id
_entity_poly.type
_entity_poly.pdbx_seq_one_letter_code
_entity_poly.pdbx_strand_id
1 'polypeptide(L)'
;IKEKRPYVIVSKDGVLLPELLKVLGLIAQYKLTLATGHIFAEEMVKVVAEARKRGIDRIIITHPGLGPMYTDPPIVQIRQLTGQGAYAEVVASELAAPTMRENTLKMMRAVGAAHVVVSSDSGLTGWLNHPDALVHAARILREAGYSEADLNLMFKANPAKVLGLPVIK
;
A
#
# COMPACT_ATOMS: atom_id res chain seq x y z
N ILE A 1 8.22 18.63 -24.26
CA ILE A 1 7.07 17.69 -24.31
C ILE A 1 6.52 17.68 -22.91
N LYS A 2 5.34 18.30 -22.68
CA LYS A 2 4.62 18.13 -21.42
C LYS A 2 4.20 16.65 -21.36
N GLU A 3 4.87 15.84 -20.54
CA GLU A 3 4.42 14.50 -20.25
C GLU A 3 2.98 14.58 -19.76
N LYS A 4 2.07 13.97 -20.51
CA LYS A 4 0.70 13.79 -20.04
C LYS A 4 0.80 12.84 -18.84
N ARG A 5 0.66 13.39 -17.63
CA ARG A 5 0.60 12.58 -16.42
C ARG A 5 -0.60 11.64 -16.55
N PRO A 6 -0.42 10.32 -16.56
CA PRO A 6 -1.53 9.38 -16.77
C PRO A 6 -2.44 9.24 -15.54
N TYR A 7 -2.17 9.97 -14.47
CA TYR A 7 -2.84 9.84 -13.18
C TYR A 7 -3.61 11.10 -12.80
N VAL A 8 -4.58 10.91 -11.93
CA VAL A 8 -5.28 12.03 -11.31
C VAL A 8 -4.30 12.79 -10.42
N ILE A 9 -4.15 14.08 -10.68
CA ILE A 9 -3.37 14.98 -9.83
C ILE A 9 -4.23 15.32 -8.62
N VAL A 10 -3.68 15.17 -7.42
CA VAL A 10 -4.37 15.49 -6.17
C VAL A 10 -3.84 16.75 -5.49
N SER A 11 -2.80 17.36 -6.08
CA SER A 11 -2.24 18.64 -5.62
C SER A 11 -1.86 19.55 -6.78
N LYS A 12 -1.90 20.84 -6.55
CA LYS A 12 -1.42 21.87 -7.47
C LYS A 12 -0.57 22.89 -6.70
N ASP A 13 0.59 23.22 -7.25
CA ASP A 13 1.52 24.19 -6.62
C ASP A 13 1.84 23.83 -5.15
N GLY A 14 1.91 22.54 -4.85
CA GLY A 14 2.20 22.04 -3.52
C GLY A 14 1.02 21.97 -2.55
N VAL A 15 -0.17 22.42 -2.96
CA VAL A 15 -1.40 22.43 -2.14
C VAL A 15 -2.35 21.34 -2.61
N LEU A 16 -2.94 20.60 -1.67
CA LEU A 16 -3.97 19.60 -1.96
C LEU A 16 -5.22 20.24 -2.57
N LEU A 17 -5.80 19.58 -3.57
CA LEU A 17 -6.99 20.08 -4.24
C LEU A 17 -8.22 20.06 -3.32
N PRO A 18 -9.12 21.05 -3.44
CA PRO A 18 -10.37 21.11 -2.65
C PRO A 18 -11.23 19.83 -2.80
N GLU A 19 -11.24 19.22 -3.97
CA GLU A 19 -11.97 17.99 -4.27
C GLU A 19 -11.44 16.82 -3.43
N LEU A 20 -10.11 16.69 -3.31
CA LEU A 20 -9.50 15.69 -2.45
C LEU A 20 -9.83 15.95 -0.97
N LEU A 21 -9.79 17.21 -0.54
CA LEU A 21 -10.12 17.55 0.85
C LEU A 21 -11.56 17.17 1.21
N LYS A 22 -12.51 17.29 0.26
CA LYS A 22 -13.88 16.79 0.43
C LYS A 22 -13.92 15.27 0.56
N VAL A 23 -13.19 14.54 -0.29
CA VAL A 23 -13.10 13.08 -0.22
C VAL A 23 -12.52 12.64 1.12
N LEU A 24 -11.42 13.25 1.58
CA LEU A 24 -10.85 12.95 2.90
C LEU A 24 -11.84 13.25 4.04
N GLY A 25 -12.64 14.31 3.91
CA GLY A 25 -13.72 14.63 4.85
C GLY A 25 -14.76 13.50 4.93
N LEU A 26 -15.19 12.96 3.80
CA LEU A 26 -16.12 11.82 3.75
C LEU A 26 -15.50 10.55 4.34
N ILE A 27 -14.24 10.26 4.01
CA ILE A 27 -13.52 9.11 4.56
C ILE A 27 -13.48 9.19 6.10
N ALA A 28 -13.17 10.36 6.64
CA ALA A 28 -13.16 10.59 8.08
C ALA A 28 -14.55 10.44 8.69
N GLN A 29 -15.56 11.10 8.10
CA GLN A 29 -16.95 11.07 8.57
C GLN A 29 -17.52 9.65 8.65
N TYR A 30 -17.28 8.84 7.62
CA TYR A 30 -17.77 7.46 7.55
C TYR A 30 -16.81 6.43 8.14
N LYS A 31 -15.72 6.86 8.74
CA LYS A 31 -14.68 5.98 9.32
C LYS A 31 -14.21 4.91 8.32
N LEU A 32 -13.97 5.32 7.08
CA LEU A 32 -13.49 4.43 6.02
C LEU A 32 -11.97 4.25 6.09
N THR A 33 -11.47 3.27 5.37
CA THR A 33 -10.04 3.10 5.11
C THR A 33 -9.65 3.94 3.91
N LEU A 34 -8.57 4.71 4.03
CA LEU A 34 -7.96 5.42 2.92
C LEU A 34 -6.92 4.51 2.25
N ALA A 35 -7.09 4.20 0.98
CA ALA A 35 -6.01 3.74 0.10
C ALA A 35 -5.51 4.91 -0.74
N THR A 36 -4.19 5.13 -0.81
CA THR A 36 -3.64 6.30 -1.50
C THR A 36 -3.89 6.30 -3.00
N GLY A 37 -4.10 5.12 -3.56
CA GLY A 37 -4.25 4.98 -5.01
C GLY A 37 -2.94 5.31 -5.75
N HIS A 38 -3.05 5.52 -7.05
CA HIS A 38 -1.92 5.74 -7.95
C HIS A 38 -1.59 7.24 -8.06
N ILE A 39 -1.10 7.82 -6.97
CA ILE A 39 -0.67 9.21 -6.89
C ILE A 39 0.87 9.30 -6.84
N PHE A 40 1.41 10.49 -7.08
CA PHE A 40 2.86 10.67 -7.01
C PHE A 40 3.38 10.61 -5.58
N ALA A 41 4.64 10.19 -5.42
CA ALA A 41 5.29 10.03 -4.13
C ALA A 41 5.22 11.31 -3.26
N GLU A 42 5.46 12.48 -3.86
CA GLU A 42 5.36 13.76 -3.15
C GLU A 42 3.92 14.12 -2.73
N GLU A 43 2.92 13.68 -3.49
CA GLU A 43 1.51 13.86 -3.15
C GLU A 43 1.09 12.93 -2.02
N MET A 44 1.58 11.69 -2.03
CA MET A 44 1.29 10.67 -1.02
C MET A 44 1.63 11.15 0.40
N VAL A 45 2.78 11.81 0.59
CA VAL A 45 3.17 12.38 1.89
C VAL A 45 2.16 13.40 2.37
N LYS A 46 1.72 14.28 1.48
CA LYS A 46 0.73 15.33 1.81
C LYS A 46 -0.63 14.75 2.12
N VAL A 47 -1.07 13.76 1.32
CA VAL A 47 -2.37 13.09 1.52
C VAL A 47 -2.39 12.35 2.86
N VAL A 48 -1.35 11.59 3.19
CA VAL A 48 -1.25 10.88 4.47
C VAL A 48 -1.22 11.86 5.64
N ALA A 49 -0.44 12.94 5.54
CA ALA A 49 -0.38 13.96 6.59
C ALA A 49 -1.74 14.64 6.83
N GLU A 50 -2.45 14.99 5.76
CA GLU A 50 -3.79 15.59 5.86
C GLU A 50 -4.83 14.59 6.38
N ALA A 51 -4.76 13.32 5.95
CA ALA A 51 -5.62 12.26 6.44
C ALA A 51 -5.47 12.08 7.97
N ARG A 52 -4.23 12.08 8.47
CA ARG A 52 -3.96 12.01 9.92
C ARG A 52 -4.54 13.19 10.68
N LYS A 53 -4.41 14.42 10.18
CA LYS A 53 -5.02 15.60 10.79
C LYS A 53 -6.55 15.49 10.92
N ARG A 54 -7.18 14.74 10.00
CA ARG A 54 -8.63 14.49 10.00
C ARG A 54 -9.05 13.28 10.81
N GLY A 55 -8.12 12.61 11.51
CA GLY A 55 -8.40 11.43 12.32
C GLY A 55 -8.61 10.15 11.51
N ILE A 56 -8.10 10.10 10.28
CA ILE A 56 -8.11 8.87 9.48
C ILE A 56 -6.93 8.01 9.91
N ASP A 57 -7.21 6.96 10.68
CA ASP A 57 -6.17 6.08 11.24
C ASP A 57 -5.87 4.85 10.40
N ARG A 58 -6.77 4.49 9.49
CA ARG A 58 -6.64 3.33 8.61
C ARG A 58 -6.21 3.78 7.23
N ILE A 59 -4.91 3.64 6.94
CA ILE A 59 -4.30 4.13 5.71
C ILE A 59 -3.48 3.02 5.07
N ILE A 60 -3.72 2.78 3.78
CA ILE A 60 -2.95 1.87 2.93
C ILE A 60 -2.18 2.72 1.91
N ILE A 61 -0.88 2.52 1.83
CA ILE A 61 -0.05 2.96 0.72
C ILE A 61 -0.22 1.91 -0.37
N THR A 62 -0.92 2.27 -1.43
CA THR A 62 -1.28 1.34 -2.51
C THR A 62 -0.02 0.90 -3.24
N HIS A 63 0.25 -0.40 -3.21
CA HIS A 63 1.33 -1.16 -3.85
C HIS A 63 2.54 -0.30 -4.31
N PRO A 64 3.31 0.28 -3.38
CA PRO A 64 4.50 1.05 -3.70
C PRO A 64 5.59 0.09 -4.17
N GLY A 65 5.91 0.05 -5.42
CA GLY A 65 6.92 -0.87 -5.97
C GLY A 65 6.57 -1.44 -7.34
N LEU A 66 5.39 -1.12 -7.87
CA LEU A 66 4.97 -1.61 -9.18
C LEU A 66 5.74 -0.98 -10.35
N GLY A 67 6.80 -0.26 -10.08
CA GLY A 67 7.79 0.12 -11.07
C GLY A 67 7.53 1.44 -11.80
N PRO A 68 8.12 1.64 -12.98
CA PRO A 68 8.30 2.96 -13.58
C PRO A 68 7.00 3.65 -14.02
N MET A 69 5.87 2.99 -13.92
CA MET A 69 4.58 3.59 -14.22
C MET A 69 4.15 4.63 -13.19
N TYR A 70 4.69 4.53 -11.98
CA TYR A 70 4.44 5.44 -10.87
C TYR A 70 5.77 6.02 -10.43
N THR A 71 5.78 7.25 -9.99
CA THR A 71 6.93 7.77 -9.28
C THR A 71 6.92 7.13 -7.91
N ASP A 72 7.46 5.92 -7.82
CA ASP A 72 7.47 5.12 -6.61
C ASP A 72 8.14 5.89 -5.47
N PRO A 73 7.53 5.89 -4.29
CA PRO A 73 8.17 6.46 -3.13
C PRO A 73 9.43 5.67 -2.79
N PRO A 74 10.57 6.34 -2.51
CA PRO A 74 11.75 5.65 -2.05
C PRO A 74 11.47 4.94 -0.70
N ILE A 75 12.19 3.85 -0.41
CA ILE A 75 11.98 3.06 0.81
C ILE A 75 12.00 3.92 2.10
N VAL A 76 12.83 4.95 2.14
CA VAL A 76 12.89 5.87 3.27
C VAL A 76 11.56 6.59 3.50
N GLN A 77 10.88 6.98 2.43
CA GLN A 77 9.57 7.62 2.49
C GLN A 77 8.49 6.62 2.93
N ILE A 78 8.52 5.38 2.40
CA ILE A 78 7.58 4.32 2.83
C ILE A 78 7.75 4.05 4.33
N ARG A 79 8.99 3.96 4.82
CA ARG A 79 9.27 3.82 6.26
C ARG A 79 8.73 4.99 7.08
N GLN A 80 8.87 6.22 6.59
CA GLN A 80 8.32 7.39 7.26
C GLN A 80 6.80 7.29 7.37
N LEU A 81 6.11 6.94 6.28
CA LEU A 81 4.65 6.83 6.24
C LEU A 81 4.14 5.66 7.10
N THR A 82 4.81 4.52 7.07
CA THR A 82 4.46 3.38 7.94
C THR A 82 4.75 3.66 9.41
N GLY A 83 5.81 4.39 9.72
CA GLY A 83 6.09 4.91 11.06
C GLY A 83 5.01 5.86 11.59
N GLN A 84 4.25 6.49 10.70
CA GLN A 84 3.05 7.26 11.03
C GLN A 84 1.78 6.40 11.12
N GLY A 85 1.90 5.08 11.03
CA GLY A 85 0.82 4.11 11.18
C GLY A 85 0.10 3.74 9.87
N ALA A 86 0.60 4.13 8.69
CA ALA A 86 0.12 3.58 7.44
C ALA A 86 0.64 2.15 7.22
N TYR A 87 -0.03 1.41 6.35
CA TYR A 87 0.40 0.08 5.90
C TYR A 87 0.87 0.15 4.46
N ALA A 88 2.00 -0.48 4.16
CA ALA A 88 2.44 -0.70 2.78
C ALA A 88 1.72 -1.93 2.23
N GLU A 89 0.97 -1.76 1.16
CA GLU A 89 0.40 -2.89 0.41
C GLU A 89 1.48 -3.51 -0.47
N VAL A 90 1.54 -4.83 -0.47
CA VAL A 90 2.35 -5.64 -1.39
C VAL A 90 1.42 -6.55 -2.16
N VAL A 91 1.46 -6.49 -3.47
CA VAL A 91 0.62 -7.33 -4.32
C VAL A 91 1.36 -8.58 -4.78
N ALA A 92 0.60 -9.68 -4.96
CA ALA A 92 1.18 -10.98 -5.28
C ALA A 92 2.04 -10.97 -6.56
N SER A 93 1.69 -10.12 -7.52
CA SER A 93 2.43 -9.97 -8.77
C SER A 93 3.86 -9.43 -8.58
N GLU A 94 4.08 -8.50 -7.64
CA GLU A 94 5.41 -7.99 -7.31
C GLU A 94 6.32 -9.09 -6.79
N LEU A 95 5.78 -9.99 -5.96
CA LEU A 95 6.51 -11.13 -5.42
C LEU A 95 6.74 -12.21 -6.49
N ALA A 96 5.77 -12.42 -7.38
CA ALA A 96 5.88 -13.39 -8.46
C ALA A 96 6.92 -12.97 -9.53
N ALA A 97 7.02 -11.67 -9.83
CA ALA A 97 7.91 -11.14 -10.86
C ALA A 97 9.37 -11.09 -10.36
N PRO A 98 10.31 -11.86 -10.96
CA PRO A 98 11.72 -11.84 -10.51
C PRO A 98 12.37 -10.47 -10.51
N THR A 99 12.00 -9.63 -11.47
CA THR A 99 12.55 -8.25 -11.62
C THR A 99 12.10 -7.29 -10.53
N MET A 100 10.95 -7.53 -9.88
CA MET A 100 10.41 -6.69 -8.81
C MET A 100 10.67 -7.28 -7.42
N ARG A 101 10.69 -8.60 -7.32
CA ARG A 101 10.74 -9.36 -6.06
C ARG A 101 11.83 -8.88 -5.10
N GLU A 102 13.03 -8.66 -5.60
CA GLU A 102 14.17 -8.27 -4.75
C GLU A 102 13.91 -6.90 -4.09
N ASN A 103 13.47 -5.92 -4.86
CA ASN A 103 13.16 -4.58 -4.35
C ASN A 103 11.96 -4.62 -3.37
N THR A 104 10.93 -5.40 -3.69
CA THR A 104 9.77 -5.60 -2.82
C THR A 104 10.17 -6.21 -1.49
N LEU A 105 10.97 -7.29 -1.50
CA LEU A 105 11.48 -7.91 -0.27
C LEU A 105 12.39 -6.95 0.52
N LYS A 106 13.20 -6.14 -0.15
CA LYS A 106 14.02 -5.11 0.50
C LYS A 106 13.14 -4.07 1.20
N MET A 107 12.11 -3.59 0.54
CA MET A 107 11.13 -2.67 1.11
C MET A 107 10.41 -3.30 2.30
N MET A 108 9.90 -4.53 2.17
CA MET A 108 9.21 -5.25 3.24
C MET A 108 10.08 -5.43 4.49
N ARG A 109 11.37 -5.78 4.32
CA ARG A 109 12.33 -5.87 5.44
C ARG A 109 12.56 -4.51 6.10
N ALA A 110 12.60 -3.45 5.32
CA ALA A 110 12.84 -2.11 5.83
C ALA A 110 11.66 -1.55 6.66
N VAL A 111 10.42 -1.91 6.33
CA VAL A 111 9.21 -1.45 7.04
C VAL A 111 8.76 -2.43 8.13
N GLY A 112 9.10 -3.72 8.01
CA GLY A 112 8.73 -4.79 8.93
C GLY A 112 7.31 -5.33 8.70
N ALA A 113 7.12 -6.63 9.00
CA ALA A 113 5.86 -7.35 8.76
C ALA A 113 4.65 -6.70 9.45
N ALA A 114 4.86 -6.02 10.59
CA ALA A 114 3.79 -5.33 11.31
C ALA A 114 3.12 -4.18 10.52
N HIS A 115 3.76 -3.70 9.46
CA HIS A 115 3.29 -2.58 8.63
C HIS A 115 3.05 -2.96 7.17
N VAL A 116 2.98 -4.25 6.87
CA VAL A 116 2.73 -4.76 5.51
C VAL A 116 1.35 -5.43 5.47
N VAL A 117 0.62 -5.17 4.39
CA VAL A 117 -0.58 -5.91 4.00
C VAL A 117 -0.29 -6.60 2.67
N VAL A 118 -0.55 -7.90 2.56
CA VAL A 118 -0.42 -8.62 1.29
C VAL A 118 -1.80 -8.82 0.68
N SER A 119 -1.94 -8.39 -0.57
CA SER A 119 -3.14 -8.56 -1.39
C SER A 119 -2.82 -9.31 -2.69
N SER A 120 -3.82 -9.71 -3.44
CA SER A 120 -3.58 -10.38 -4.72
C SER A 120 -3.43 -9.43 -5.89
N ASP A 121 -4.21 -8.36 -5.89
CA ASP A 121 -4.43 -7.48 -7.05
C ASP A 121 -4.72 -8.27 -8.35
N SER A 122 -5.46 -9.40 -8.20
CA SER A 122 -5.81 -10.28 -9.30
C SER A 122 -7.04 -9.75 -10.03
N GLY A 123 -7.13 -10.04 -11.35
CA GLY A 123 -8.26 -9.63 -12.18
C GLY A 123 -7.87 -9.42 -13.64
N LEU A 124 -6.58 -9.40 -13.95
CA LEU A 124 -6.08 -9.29 -15.30
C LEU A 124 -6.02 -10.68 -15.97
N THR A 125 -6.33 -10.73 -17.27
CA THR A 125 -6.23 -11.95 -18.07
C THR A 125 -4.81 -12.52 -18.05
N GLY A 126 -4.68 -13.80 -17.80
CA GLY A 126 -3.40 -14.51 -17.76
C GLY A 126 -2.70 -14.46 -16.39
N TRP A 127 -3.31 -13.84 -15.37
CA TRP A 127 -2.81 -13.86 -14.00
C TRP A 127 -3.43 -14.99 -13.19
N LEU A 128 -2.78 -15.37 -12.08
CA LEU A 128 -3.34 -16.32 -11.14
C LEU A 128 -4.68 -15.78 -10.60
N ASN A 129 -5.60 -16.68 -10.36
CA ASN A 129 -6.82 -16.32 -9.65
C ASN A 129 -6.49 -15.87 -8.20
N HIS A 130 -7.42 -15.21 -7.60
CA HIS A 130 -7.29 -14.57 -6.31
C HIS A 130 -6.74 -15.47 -5.18
N PRO A 131 -7.29 -16.67 -4.89
CA PRO A 131 -6.73 -17.53 -3.86
C PRO A 131 -5.34 -18.07 -4.20
N ASP A 132 -5.11 -18.50 -5.43
CA ASP A 132 -3.83 -19.07 -5.86
C ASP A 132 -2.71 -18.03 -5.82
N ALA A 133 -3.00 -16.79 -6.17
CA ALA A 133 -2.06 -15.68 -6.08
C ALA A 133 -1.58 -15.46 -4.62
N LEU A 134 -2.50 -15.48 -3.65
CA LEU A 134 -2.16 -15.34 -2.24
C LEU A 134 -1.37 -16.54 -1.69
N VAL A 135 -1.75 -17.77 -2.08
CA VAL A 135 -0.99 -18.99 -1.72
C VAL A 135 0.42 -18.93 -2.29
N HIS A 136 0.55 -18.49 -3.55
CA HIS A 136 1.86 -18.33 -4.20
C HIS A 136 2.71 -17.27 -3.49
N ALA A 137 2.15 -16.11 -3.17
CA ALA A 137 2.83 -15.07 -2.42
C ALA A 137 3.32 -15.56 -1.05
N ALA A 138 2.48 -16.28 -0.31
CA ALA A 138 2.85 -16.84 0.99
C ALA A 138 4.01 -17.85 0.87
N ARG A 139 4.06 -18.68 -0.20
CA ARG A 139 5.18 -19.59 -0.45
C ARG A 139 6.47 -18.81 -0.69
N ILE A 140 6.45 -17.79 -1.55
CA ILE A 140 7.63 -16.97 -1.84
C ILE A 140 8.16 -16.29 -0.56
N LEU A 141 7.28 -15.80 0.29
CA LEU A 141 7.68 -15.15 1.54
C LEU A 141 8.31 -16.14 2.53
N ARG A 142 7.80 -17.40 2.62
CA ARG A 142 8.47 -18.46 3.42
C ARG A 142 9.87 -18.76 2.88
N GLU A 143 10.02 -18.90 1.58
CA GLU A 143 11.31 -19.11 0.92
C GLU A 143 12.27 -17.92 1.17
N ALA A 144 11.74 -16.71 1.31
CA ALA A 144 12.49 -15.51 1.65
C ALA A 144 12.80 -15.36 3.16
N GLY A 145 12.39 -16.33 4.00
CA GLY A 145 12.70 -16.40 5.43
C GLY A 145 11.72 -15.69 6.35
N TYR A 146 10.51 -15.33 5.89
CA TYR A 146 9.46 -14.82 6.78
C TYR A 146 8.84 -15.95 7.58
N SER A 147 8.64 -15.71 8.89
CA SER A 147 8.03 -16.68 9.80
C SER A 147 6.51 -16.79 9.60
N GLU A 148 5.90 -17.87 10.12
CA GLU A 148 4.43 -17.99 10.13
C GLU A 148 3.77 -16.87 10.93
N ALA A 149 4.45 -16.32 11.94
CA ALA A 149 3.96 -15.16 12.68
C ALA A 149 3.92 -13.90 11.78
N ASP A 150 4.96 -13.69 10.96
CA ASP A 150 4.98 -12.59 9.98
C ASP A 150 3.88 -12.75 8.93
N LEU A 151 3.68 -13.97 8.42
CA LEU A 151 2.62 -14.27 7.47
C LEU A 151 1.23 -14.03 8.08
N ASN A 152 1.00 -14.44 9.34
CA ASN A 152 -0.25 -14.14 10.03
C ASN A 152 -0.49 -12.63 10.18
N LEU A 153 0.55 -11.84 10.45
CA LEU A 153 0.44 -10.38 10.45
C LEU A 153 0.02 -9.87 9.07
N MET A 154 0.78 -10.20 8.04
CA MET A 154 0.64 -9.62 6.70
C MET A 154 -0.64 -10.05 5.96
N PHE A 155 -1.10 -11.28 6.15
CA PHE A 155 -2.25 -11.83 5.42
C PHE A 155 -3.57 -11.81 6.21
N LYS A 156 -3.52 -11.63 7.55
CA LYS A 156 -4.72 -11.70 8.40
C LYS A 156 -4.86 -10.50 9.32
N ALA A 157 -3.94 -10.33 10.28
CA ALA A 157 -4.10 -9.35 11.35
C ALA A 157 -4.06 -7.90 10.84
N ASN A 158 -3.09 -7.55 10.00
CA ASN A 158 -2.99 -6.21 9.43
C ASN A 158 -4.15 -5.89 8.48
N PRO A 159 -4.55 -6.77 7.53
CA PRO A 159 -5.76 -6.57 6.73
C PRO A 159 -7.00 -6.37 7.59
N ALA A 160 -7.23 -7.20 8.60
CA ALA A 160 -8.38 -7.03 9.51
C ALA A 160 -8.34 -5.68 10.21
N LYS A 161 -7.18 -5.29 10.76
CA LYS A 161 -7.00 -4.02 11.46
C LYS A 161 -7.23 -2.82 10.56
N VAL A 162 -6.65 -2.82 9.35
CA VAL A 162 -6.81 -1.69 8.42
C VAL A 162 -8.23 -1.59 7.87
N LEU A 163 -8.97 -2.69 7.78
CA LEU A 163 -10.37 -2.71 7.40
C LEU A 163 -11.32 -2.42 8.59
N GLY A 164 -10.80 -2.30 9.81
CA GLY A 164 -11.60 -2.08 11.00
C GLY A 164 -12.39 -3.31 11.43
N LEU A 165 -11.93 -4.51 11.07
CA LEU A 165 -12.52 -5.78 11.44
C LEU A 165 -11.88 -6.34 12.71
N PRO A 166 -12.60 -7.20 13.47
CA PRO A 166 -11.99 -7.92 14.58
C PRO A 166 -10.83 -8.79 14.10
N VAL A 167 -9.72 -8.74 14.83
CA VAL A 167 -8.60 -9.65 14.56
C VAL A 167 -8.95 -11.01 15.16
N ILE A 168 -9.17 -12.00 14.30
CA ILE A 168 -9.39 -13.38 14.73
C ILE A 168 -8.05 -13.95 15.20
N LYS A 169 -8.01 -14.44 16.42
CA LYS A 169 -6.85 -15.10 17.03
C LYS A 169 -6.58 -16.46 16.40
#